data_5aec6ef34fa5f3d9a99f54c3662ec229
#
_entry.id   5aec6ef34fa5f3d9a99f54c3662ec229
#
_cell.length_a   1.000
_cell.length_b   1.000
_cell.length_c   1.000
_cell.angle_alpha   90.00
_cell.angle_beta   90.00
_cell.angle_gamma   90.00
#
_symmetry.space_group_name_H-M   'P 1'
#
loop_
_entity.id
_entity.type
_entity.pdbx_description
1 polymer ?
#
loop_
_entity_poly.entity_id
_entity_poly.type
_entity_poly.pdbx_seq_one_letter_code
_entity_poly.pdbx_strand_id
1 'polypeptide(L)'
;MSQASINRPKCSVVTVIEEANWLSLDEDIDVPGDSVGFDALICMGNSFAHLPDFHGDQREQRRAIENFYSLIRPGGILVIDHRNYDDILEEGNAPKNNIYYNVRTTNEIAY
;
A
#
# COMPACT_ATOMS: atom_id res chain seq x y z
N MET A 1 -2.46 15.57 -19.93
CA MET A 1 -2.18 15.30 -20.41
C MET A 1 -2.32 15.04 -21.43
N SER A 2 -2.38 14.93 -21.88
CA SER A 2 -2.46 14.67 -22.67
C SER A 2 -2.15 14.63 -23.74
N GLN A 3 -1.73 14.66 -24.06
CA GLN A 3 -1.33 14.81 -24.94
C GLN A 3 -1.02 14.15 -25.78
N ALA A 4 -1.11 14.11 -26.19
CA ALA A 4 -0.62 13.55 -27.09
C ALA A 4 -0.54 12.34 -27.36
N SER A 5 -1.29 11.83 -27.12
CA SER A 5 -1.41 10.43 -27.26
C SER A 5 -1.63 9.93 -28.64
N ILE A 6 -1.88 10.78 -29.55
CA ILE A 6 -2.16 10.38 -30.94
C ILE A 6 -1.07 9.51 -31.54
N ASN A 7 0.18 9.81 -31.22
CA ASN A 7 1.31 9.07 -31.77
C ASN A 7 1.94 8.11 -30.78
N ARG A 8 1.24 7.81 -29.68
CA ARG A 8 1.79 6.89 -28.71
C ARG A 8 1.69 5.46 -29.17
N PRO A 9 2.72 4.65 -28.91
CA PRO A 9 2.60 3.21 -29.09
C PRO A 9 1.50 2.66 -28.20
N LYS A 10 0.83 1.60 -28.66
CA LYS A 10 -0.21 0.96 -27.84
C LYS A 10 0.31 0.44 -26.51
N CYS A 11 1.58 0.13 -26.41
CA CYS A 11 2.20 -0.37 -25.19
C CYS A 11 2.81 0.73 -24.33
N SER A 12 2.54 2.00 -24.64
CA SER A 12 3.11 3.06 -23.83
C SER A 12 2.46 3.11 -22.45
N VAL A 13 3.28 3.38 -21.45
CA VAL A 13 2.87 3.43 -20.07
C VAL A 13 2.64 4.88 -19.68
N VAL A 14 1.50 5.14 -19.04
CA VAL A 14 1.20 6.44 -18.46
C VAL A 14 1.23 6.29 -16.96
N THR A 15 2.09 7.07 -16.31
CA THR A 15 2.20 7.07 -14.85
C THR A 15 1.63 8.35 -14.30
N VAL A 16 0.76 8.21 -13.32
CA VAL A 16 0.19 9.32 -12.57
C VAL A 16 0.65 9.18 -11.11
N ILE A 17 1.11 10.27 -10.54
CA ILE A 17 1.56 10.31 -9.14
C ILE A 17 0.65 11.27 -8.40
N GLU A 18 0.00 10.77 -7.36
CA GLU A 18 -0.93 11.54 -6.55
C GLU A 18 -0.66 11.31 -5.08
N GLU A 19 -0.93 12.31 -4.28
CA GLU A 19 -0.91 12.18 -2.83
C GLU A 19 -2.27 11.68 -2.35
N ALA A 20 -2.28 10.71 -1.48
CA ALA A 20 -3.51 10.16 -0.95
C ALA A 20 -3.32 9.60 0.45
N ASN A 21 -4.39 9.63 1.23
CA ASN A 21 -4.42 9.02 2.55
C ASN A 21 -5.12 7.67 2.45
N TRP A 22 -4.52 6.63 2.98
CA TRP A 22 -5.11 5.29 2.93
C TRP A 22 -6.48 5.19 3.60
N LEU A 23 -6.74 6.04 4.57
CA LEU A 23 -8.02 6.05 5.29
C LEU A 23 -9.13 6.77 4.54
N SER A 24 -8.79 7.53 3.51
CA SER A 24 -9.72 8.22 2.63
C SER A 24 -9.42 7.96 1.15
N LEU A 25 -8.79 6.87 0.85
CA LEU A 25 -8.29 6.56 -0.48
C LEU A 25 -9.40 6.51 -1.53
N ASP A 26 -10.57 6.06 -1.14
CA ASP A 26 -11.75 6.02 -1.98
C ASP A 26 -12.23 7.41 -2.42
N GLU A 27 -11.90 8.44 -1.64
CA GLU A 27 -12.21 9.83 -1.97
C GLU A 27 -11.06 10.51 -2.71
N ASP A 28 -9.82 10.08 -2.44
CA ASP A 28 -8.63 10.75 -2.95
C ASP A 28 -8.19 10.27 -4.33
N ILE A 29 -8.54 9.04 -4.68
CA ILE A 29 -8.10 8.42 -5.93
C ILE A 29 -9.28 8.08 -6.82
N ASP A 30 -9.19 8.52 -8.06
CA ASP A 30 -10.19 8.18 -9.09
C ASP A 30 -9.75 6.95 -9.87
N VAL A 31 -10.72 6.11 -10.16
CA VAL A 31 -10.48 4.98 -11.05
C VAL A 31 -10.33 5.48 -12.48
N PRO A 32 -9.40 4.94 -13.27
CA PRO A 32 -9.18 5.45 -14.61
C PRO A 32 -10.42 5.27 -15.53
N GLY A 33 -10.77 6.34 -16.22
CA GLY A 33 -11.71 6.31 -17.33
C GLY A 33 -13.03 5.62 -17.03
N ASP A 34 -13.41 4.71 -17.90
CA ASP A 34 -14.65 3.94 -17.78
C ASP A 34 -14.49 2.64 -17.01
N SER A 35 -13.36 2.43 -16.38
CA SER A 35 -13.13 1.16 -15.69
C SER A 35 -13.88 1.12 -14.37
N VAL A 36 -14.19 -0.09 -13.93
CA VAL A 36 -14.86 -0.35 -12.66
C VAL A 36 -13.88 -0.50 -11.50
N GLY A 37 -12.59 -0.33 -11.76
CA GLY A 37 -11.54 -0.43 -10.77
C GLY A 37 -10.20 -0.71 -11.42
N PHE A 38 -9.16 -0.71 -10.61
CA PHE A 38 -7.83 -1.07 -11.07
C PHE A 38 -7.70 -2.58 -11.23
N ASP A 39 -6.87 -3.02 -12.15
CA ASP A 39 -6.58 -4.44 -12.37
C ASP A 39 -5.82 -5.06 -11.20
N ALA A 40 -4.94 -4.28 -10.60
CA ALA A 40 -4.14 -4.70 -9.46
C ALA A 40 -3.82 -3.52 -8.57
N LEU A 41 -3.75 -3.77 -7.27
CA LEU A 41 -3.26 -2.82 -6.30
C LEU A 41 -2.10 -3.47 -5.56
N ILE A 42 -0.97 -2.76 -5.50
CA ILE A 42 0.26 -3.29 -4.93
C ILE A 42 0.70 -2.37 -3.80
N CYS A 43 0.81 -2.93 -2.61
CA CYS A 43 1.27 -2.25 -1.41
C CYS A 43 2.54 -2.92 -0.92
N MET A 44 3.68 -2.34 -1.23
CA MET A 44 4.98 -2.96 -1.05
C MET A 44 5.86 -2.18 -0.08
N GLY A 45 7.03 -2.75 0.22
CA GLY A 45 8.00 -2.13 1.11
C GLY A 45 7.63 -2.22 2.58
N ASN A 46 6.85 -3.21 2.94
CA ASN A 46 6.34 -3.37 4.31
C ASN A 46 5.52 -2.15 4.79
N SER A 47 4.97 -1.39 3.86
CA SER A 47 4.31 -0.12 4.17
C SER A 47 3.05 -0.30 5.01
N PHE A 48 2.29 -1.35 4.76
CA PHE A 48 1.06 -1.62 5.50
C PHE A 48 1.31 -1.81 7.00
N ALA A 49 2.44 -2.39 7.35
CA ALA A 49 2.80 -2.62 8.74
C ALA A 49 3.07 -1.32 9.53
N HIS A 50 3.31 -0.22 8.81
CA HIS A 50 3.56 1.08 9.43
C HIS A 50 2.29 1.87 9.71
N LEU A 51 1.13 1.37 9.30
CA LEU A 51 -0.14 2.03 9.61
C LEU A 51 -0.41 1.90 11.11
N PRO A 52 -0.50 3.03 11.83
CA PRO A 52 -0.66 2.96 13.28
C PRO A 52 -2.04 2.45 13.68
N ASP A 53 -2.08 1.74 14.79
CA ASP A 53 -3.31 1.29 15.40
C ASP A 53 -3.59 2.15 16.65
N PHE A 54 -4.15 3.33 16.43
CA PHE A 54 -4.36 4.31 17.48
C PHE A 54 -5.40 3.89 18.51
N HIS A 55 -6.29 2.98 18.14
CA HIS A 55 -7.42 2.59 18.98
C HIS A 55 -7.26 1.18 19.56
N GLY A 56 -6.28 0.43 19.11
CA GLY A 56 -6.04 -0.93 19.58
C GLY A 56 -7.01 -1.98 19.05
N ASP A 57 -7.86 -1.63 18.10
CA ASP A 57 -8.87 -2.52 17.51
C ASP A 57 -8.69 -2.74 16.02
N GLN A 58 -7.60 -2.22 15.46
CA GLN A 58 -7.25 -2.36 14.05
C GLN A 58 -8.26 -1.72 13.08
N ARG A 59 -9.01 -0.71 13.54
CA ARG A 59 -9.99 -0.04 12.68
C ARG A 59 -9.34 0.67 11.50
N GLU A 60 -8.15 1.22 11.68
CA GLU A 60 -7.41 1.89 10.62
C GLU A 60 -6.96 0.88 9.57
N GLN A 61 -6.46 -0.25 9.99
CA GLN A 61 -6.05 -1.32 9.09
C GLN A 61 -7.24 -1.87 8.29
N ARG A 62 -8.38 -2.06 8.95
CA ARG A 62 -9.61 -2.49 8.28
C ARG A 62 -10.07 -1.47 7.27
N ARG A 63 -10.06 -0.19 7.63
CA ARG A 63 -10.46 0.88 6.73
C ARG A 63 -9.55 0.95 5.50
N ALA A 64 -8.26 0.81 5.69
CA ALA A 64 -7.31 0.78 4.57
C ALA A 64 -7.60 -0.39 3.63
N ILE A 65 -7.82 -1.58 4.16
CA ILE A 65 -8.15 -2.76 3.35
C ILE A 65 -9.48 -2.58 2.61
N GLU A 66 -10.48 -2.02 3.25
CA GLU A 66 -11.77 -1.73 2.61
C GLU A 66 -11.58 -0.76 1.44
N ASN A 67 -10.75 0.26 1.63
CA ASN A 67 -10.45 1.22 0.58
C ASN A 67 -9.65 0.59 -0.56
N PHE A 68 -8.68 -0.26 -0.26
CA PHE A 68 -7.96 -1.02 -1.29
C PHE A 68 -8.94 -1.88 -2.10
N TYR A 69 -9.81 -2.57 -1.41
CA TYR A 69 -10.80 -3.42 -2.05
C TYR A 69 -11.73 -2.62 -2.97
N SER A 70 -12.16 -1.45 -2.53
CA SER A 70 -13.09 -0.62 -3.30
C SER A 70 -12.50 -0.08 -4.60
N LEU A 71 -11.16 0.02 -4.67
CA LEU A 71 -10.47 0.51 -5.86
C LEU A 71 -10.13 -0.57 -6.87
N ILE A 72 -10.26 -1.84 -6.51
CA ILE A 72 -9.92 -2.95 -7.38
C ILE A 72 -11.17 -3.45 -8.08
N ARG A 73 -11.06 -3.70 -9.39
CA ARG A 73 -12.17 -4.27 -10.16
C ARG A 73 -12.48 -5.71 -9.72
N PRO A 74 -13.68 -6.20 -9.99
CA PRO A 74 -13.97 -7.62 -9.78
C PRO A 74 -12.98 -8.50 -10.57
N GLY A 75 -12.40 -9.48 -9.89
CA GLY A 75 -11.37 -10.33 -10.47
C GLY A 75 -9.97 -9.73 -10.47
N GLY A 76 -9.79 -8.53 -9.95
CA GLY A 76 -8.48 -7.91 -9.78
C GLY A 76 -7.68 -8.53 -8.64
N ILE A 77 -6.46 -8.02 -8.45
CA ILE A 77 -5.51 -8.60 -7.49
C ILE A 77 -5.06 -7.53 -6.51
N LEU A 78 -5.02 -7.89 -5.24
CA LEU A 78 -4.38 -7.10 -4.19
C LEU A 78 -3.12 -7.84 -3.72
N VAL A 79 -1.99 -7.15 -3.76
CA VAL A 79 -0.72 -7.70 -3.28
C VAL A 79 -0.21 -6.80 -2.16
N ILE A 80 0.03 -7.39 -1.01
CA ILE A 80 0.63 -6.69 0.13
C ILE A 80 1.83 -7.50 0.57
N ASP A 81 3.00 -6.88 0.66
CA ASP A 81 4.11 -7.53 1.31
C ASP A 81 4.09 -7.18 2.80
N HIS A 82 4.53 -8.10 3.59
CA HIS A 82 4.49 -7.93 5.03
C HIS A 82 5.60 -8.77 5.66
N ARG A 83 6.31 -8.16 6.59
CA ARG A 83 7.35 -8.88 7.33
C ARG A 83 6.71 -9.90 8.25
N ASN A 84 7.40 -10.99 8.51
CA ASN A 84 6.95 -11.96 9.49
C ASN A 84 7.22 -11.45 10.91
N TYR A 85 6.27 -10.69 11.43
CA TYR A 85 6.40 -10.10 12.76
C TYR A 85 6.27 -11.12 13.89
N ASP A 86 5.63 -12.24 13.64
CA ASP A 86 5.57 -13.31 14.64
C ASP A 86 6.96 -13.81 15.00
N ASP A 87 7.80 -14.01 13.98
CA ASP A 87 9.18 -14.42 14.18
C ASP A 87 10.00 -13.34 14.91
N ILE A 88 9.84 -12.09 14.50
CA ILE A 88 10.53 -10.96 15.12
C ILE A 88 10.14 -10.81 16.59
N LEU A 89 8.87 -10.91 16.91
CA LEU A 89 8.36 -10.80 18.28
C LEU A 89 8.83 -11.97 19.14
N GLU A 90 8.89 -13.16 18.58
CA GLU A 90 9.37 -14.34 19.28
C GLU A 90 10.85 -14.24 19.62
N GLU A 91 11.67 -13.79 18.68
CA GLU A 91 13.10 -13.63 18.88
C GLU A 91 13.46 -12.34 19.61
N GLY A 92 12.62 -11.34 19.56
CA GLY A 92 12.86 -10.04 20.18
C GLY A 92 13.80 -9.12 19.40
N ASN A 93 14.18 -9.50 18.20
CA ASN A 93 15.12 -8.74 17.39
C ASN A 93 14.65 -8.61 15.95
N ALA A 94 14.81 -7.40 15.38
CA ALA A 94 14.62 -7.21 13.96
C ALA A 94 15.82 -7.78 13.18
N PRO A 95 15.62 -8.18 11.93
CA PRO A 95 16.70 -8.69 11.10
C PRO A 95 17.83 -7.68 10.95
N LYS A 96 19.06 -8.17 10.95
CA LYS A 96 20.25 -7.31 10.87
C LYS A 96 20.33 -6.51 9.58
N ASN A 97 19.78 -7.01 8.51
CA ASN A 97 19.85 -6.39 7.18
C ASN A 97 18.65 -5.49 6.90
N ASN A 98 18.14 -4.86 7.90
CA ASN A 98 16.97 -4.04 7.76
C ASN A 98 17.35 -2.64 7.31
N ILE A 99 17.23 -2.36 6.04
CA ILE A 99 17.58 -1.06 5.46
C ILE A 99 16.44 -0.05 5.52
N TYR A 100 15.23 -0.51 5.84
CA TYR A 100 14.06 0.37 5.81
C TYR A 100 13.83 1.11 7.11
N TYR A 101 14.45 0.66 8.18
CA TYR A 101 14.28 1.31 9.47
C TYR A 101 15.57 2.03 9.81
N ASN A 102 15.43 3.23 10.24
CA ASN A 102 16.58 3.95 10.75
C ASN A 102 16.91 3.41 12.11
N VAL A 103 17.77 2.48 12.07
CA VAL A 103 18.05 1.76 13.20
C VAL A 103 19.02 2.40 14.06
N ARG A 104 18.75 3.45 14.57
CA ARG A 104 19.54 3.79 15.66
C ARG A 104 19.37 2.87 16.79
N THR A 105 18.92 1.84 16.53
CA THR A 105 18.80 1.01 16.97
C THR A 105 18.44 0.37 18.06
N THR A 106 17.39 0.47 18.36
CA THR A 106 16.75 -0.35 19.35
C THR A 106 16.16 -1.49 18.62
N ASN A 107 16.46 -2.63 19.06
CA ASN A 107 15.75 -3.81 18.65
C ASN A 107 14.37 -3.87 19.29
N GLU A 108 13.93 -2.77 19.85
CA GLU A 108 12.63 -2.72 20.47
C GLU A 108 11.58 -2.48 19.40
N ILE A 109 10.58 -3.32 19.41
CA ILE A 109 9.42 -3.20 18.55
C ILE A 109 8.32 -2.62 19.42
N ALA A 110 7.94 -1.39 19.12
CA ALA A 110 6.84 -0.73 19.81
C ALA A 110 5.57 -0.92 18.99
N TYR A 111 4.60 -1.51 19.57
CA TYR A 111 3.27 -1.67 19.00
C TYR A 111 2.23 -1.02 19.89
#